data_5913a238b8d168a9c1bb1be33c745079
#
_entry.id   5913a238b8d168a9c1bb1be33c745079
#
_cell.length_a   1.000
_cell.length_b   1.000
_cell.length_c   1.000
_cell.angle_alpha   90.00
_cell.angle_beta   90.00
_cell.angle_gamma   90.00
#
_symmetry.space_group_name_H-M   'P 1'
#
loop_
_entity.id
_entity.type
_entity.pdbx_description
1 polymer ?
#
loop_
_entity_poly.entity_id
_entity_poly.type
_entity_poly.pdbx_seq_one_letter_code
_entity_poly.pdbx_strand_id
1 'polypeptide(L)'
;MKIQLIRYHDLDNTNTRLAESLNKKQGVLPPLGLAYLASSLEKAGHEVNIIDAIALALSKEEVDVRIKKFNPKIVGITAMTPTILGAFEAAKLAKENGALTVIGGVHMSILPLETLQQDFVDFGIVGEAEESLVELCNALENNESYENIKAFCYKKDGRIVVGQPEFINDVDSLPMPAFHLLPMEKYSSIIGLHPTSTMMGSRGCPYLCGFCYKTPSDKKYRTRSVEKIVDEMEYLIKNHGLKEIMFYDDLMPQKYAKALSEEIIKRNVKIRWQTPQRVNLVNPELLKLMAKAGCRVLRFGVEQGDPDQMAFVEKRIDMDLVKSAFRDAKKAGIDTFAYFIIGYVNETEKTMQATIDLAKEIDPKYVMFTKAVPLPSTPLMTQAVEQNLMDPQYWSKFTLGQKVAPIEPLVPDAEKWVKKAYRDFYLRPSKIFSQLLGIKSLDDLTKSVHALIGLLNFKMNENAFTVIKKSYYEREKQGAEEFPNYVDPLVEINEKNYSKMGHQLDEFELKNKN
;
A
#
# COMPACT_ATOMS: atom_id res chain seq x y z
N MET A 1 -27.62 -5.26 -10.86
CA MET A 1 -27.60 -6.13 -9.65
C MET A 1 -27.06 -5.42 -8.44
N LYS A 2 -27.13 -6.02 -7.21
CA LYS A 2 -26.54 -5.48 -5.97
C LYS A 2 -25.13 -6.03 -5.74
N ILE A 3 -24.17 -5.15 -5.51
CA ILE A 3 -22.76 -5.50 -5.31
C ILE A 3 -22.25 -4.82 -4.04
N GLN A 4 -21.70 -5.63 -3.12
CA GLN A 4 -21.06 -5.13 -1.90
C GLN A 4 -19.54 -5.16 -2.07
N LEU A 5 -18.86 -4.05 -1.83
CA LEU A 5 -17.40 -4.01 -1.77
C LEU A 5 -16.94 -3.90 -0.32
N ILE A 6 -15.93 -4.67 0.08
CA ILE A 6 -15.50 -4.75 1.48
C ILE A 6 -14.00 -4.53 1.61
N ARG A 7 -13.61 -3.61 2.51
CA ARG A 7 -12.33 -3.61 3.19
C ARG A 7 -12.55 -4.13 4.61
N TYR A 8 -12.02 -5.33 4.85
CA TYR A 8 -12.18 -5.99 6.15
C TYR A 8 -10.98 -5.71 7.07
N HIS A 9 -11.12 -6.05 8.34
CA HIS A 9 -10.05 -5.88 9.32
C HIS A 9 -8.80 -6.67 8.95
N ASP A 10 -7.67 -6.10 9.26
CA ASP A 10 -6.44 -6.87 9.44
C ASP A 10 -6.64 -7.65 10.75
N LEU A 11 -7.03 -8.93 10.65
CA LEU A 11 -7.23 -9.80 11.82
C LEU A 11 -5.98 -9.89 12.69
N ASP A 12 -4.88 -9.66 12.05
CA ASP A 12 -3.57 -9.55 12.64
C ASP A 12 -3.00 -8.24 12.14
N ASN A 13 -2.77 -7.33 13.06
CA ASN A 13 -2.10 -6.06 12.77
C ASN A 13 -0.68 -6.37 12.30
N THR A 14 -0.60 -6.99 11.09
CA THR A 14 0.60 -7.51 10.43
C THR A 14 1.50 -6.39 9.92
N ASN A 15 1.24 -5.14 10.32
CA ASN A 15 2.20 -4.07 10.21
C ASN A 15 3.39 -4.32 11.15
N THR A 16 3.99 -5.52 10.98
CA THR A 16 5.26 -5.94 11.58
C THR A 16 6.39 -4.94 11.33
N ARG A 17 6.13 -3.97 10.44
CA ARG A 17 7.08 -2.92 10.06
C ARG A 17 7.13 -1.76 11.04
N LEU A 18 6.07 -1.55 11.84
CA LEU A 18 5.94 -0.40 12.74
C LEU A 18 5.84 -0.81 14.20
N ALA A 19 6.23 0.10 15.08
CA ALA A 19 5.99 -0.05 16.51
C ALA A 19 4.49 -0.11 16.81
N GLU A 20 4.10 -0.96 17.76
CA GLU A 20 2.69 -1.12 18.18
C GLU A 20 2.03 0.21 18.58
N SER A 21 2.79 1.09 19.25
CA SER A 21 2.34 2.42 19.65
C SER A 21 2.03 3.35 18.46
N LEU A 22 2.72 3.16 17.33
CA LEU A 22 2.47 3.90 16.09
C LEU A 22 1.33 3.28 15.30
N ASN A 23 1.18 1.95 15.30
CA ASN A 23 0.08 1.26 14.65
C ASN A 23 -1.29 1.64 15.21
N LYS A 24 -1.44 1.72 16.54
CA LYS A 24 -2.71 2.10 17.19
C LYS A 24 -3.14 3.53 16.92
N LYS A 25 -2.24 4.38 16.43
CA LYS A 25 -2.49 5.81 16.14
C LYS A 25 -2.38 6.15 14.66
N GLN A 26 -2.15 5.16 13.78
CA GLN A 26 -2.22 5.41 12.35
C GLN A 26 -3.61 5.89 12.01
N GLY A 27 -3.68 7.00 11.30
CA GLY A 27 -4.95 7.42 10.72
C GLY A 27 -5.46 6.36 9.75
N VAL A 28 -6.76 6.31 9.59
CA VAL A 28 -7.40 5.46 8.59
C VAL A 28 -7.59 6.27 7.33
N LEU A 29 -7.09 5.77 6.21
CA LEU A 29 -7.24 6.42 4.90
C LEU A 29 -8.32 5.73 4.07
N PRO A 30 -9.02 6.45 3.16
CA PRO A 30 -10.05 5.87 2.30
C PRO A 30 -9.50 4.70 1.46
N PRO A 31 -10.28 3.63 1.25
CA PRO A 31 -9.94 2.55 0.33
C PRO A 31 -10.20 2.98 -1.12
N LEU A 32 -9.32 3.80 -1.67
CA LEU A 32 -9.51 4.47 -2.96
C LEU A 32 -9.77 3.49 -4.11
N GLY A 33 -9.11 2.32 -4.11
CA GLY A 33 -9.36 1.26 -5.10
C GLY A 33 -10.82 0.79 -5.09
N LEU A 34 -11.42 0.58 -3.90
CA LEU A 34 -12.83 0.20 -3.80
C LEU A 34 -13.75 1.34 -4.28
N ALA A 35 -13.37 2.59 -4.05
CA ALA A 35 -14.16 3.73 -4.53
C ALA A 35 -14.13 3.86 -6.06
N TYR A 36 -13.02 3.53 -6.72
CA TYR A 36 -12.94 3.44 -8.20
C TYR A 36 -13.77 2.29 -8.75
N LEU A 37 -13.69 1.11 -8.12
CA LEU A 37 -14.52 -0.03 -8.50
C LEU A 37 -16.02 0.31 -8.37
N ALA A 38 -16.40 0.92 -7.25
CA ALA A 38 -17.78 1.32 -7.01
C ALA A 38 -18.29 2.30 -8.07
N SER A 39 -17.54 3.35 -8.40
CA SER A 39 -17.95 4.32 -9.43
C SER A 39 -18.02 3.72 -10.82
N SER A 40 -17.15 2.75 -11.16
CA SER A 40 -17.21 2.02 -12.43
C SER A 40 -18.46 1.14 -12.52
N LEU A 41 -18.80 0.44 -11.43
CA LEU A 41 -20.01 -0.38 -11.33
C LEU A 41 -21.29 0.48 -11.35
N GLU A 42 -21.33 1.61 -10.64
CA GLU A 42 -22.46 2.55 -10.69
C GLU A 42 -22.68 3.11 -12.10
N LYS A 43 -21.58 3.46 -12.80
CA LYS A 43 -21.62 3.90 -14.20
C LYS A 43 -22.20 2.83 -15.13
N ALA A 44 -22.00 1.55 -14.80
CA ALA A 44 -22.59 0.42 -15.53
C ALA A 44 -24.04 0.08 -15.11
N GLY A 45 -24.63 0.83 -14.16
CA GLY A 45 -26.02 0.68 -13.75
C GLY A 45 -26.25 -0.29 -12.58
N HIS A 46 -25.21 -0.72 -11.88
CA HIS A 46 -25.34 -1.58 -10.71
C HIS A 46 -25.58 -0.78 -9.42
N GLU A 47 -26.27 -1.37 -8.46
CA GLU A 47 -26.45 -0.84 -7.11
C GLU A 47 -25.27 -1.27 -6.24
N VAL A 48 -24.47 -0.31 -5.76
CA VAL A 48 -23.21 -0.59 -5.06
C VAL A 48 -23.24 -0.06 -3.64
N ASN A 49 -22.63 -0.78 -2.71
CA ASN A 49 -22.36 -0.33 -1.36
C ASN A 49 -20.92 -0.68 -0.96
N ILE A 50 -20.29 0.15 -0.12
CA ILE A 50 -18.96 -0.10 0.43
C ILE A 50 -19.05 -0.31 1.93
N ILE A 51 -18.49 -1.41 2.45
CA ILE A 51 -18.22 -1.61 3.88
C ILE A 51 -16.73 -1.40 4.11
N ASP A 52 -16.38 -0.30 4.76
CA ASP A 52 -15.06 -0.09 5.31
C ASP A 52 -15.08 -0.45 6.81
N ALA A 53 -14.83 -1.72 7.10
CA ALA A 53 -14.90 -2.23 8.47
C ALA A 53 -13.84 -1.60 9.39
N ILE A 54 -12.70 -1.17 8.81
CA ILE A 54 -11.62 -0.52 9.56
C ILE A 54 -12.03 0.89 9.99
N ALA A 55 -12.50 1.71 9.04
CA ALA A 55 -12.89 3.09 9.32
C ALA A 55 -14.08 3.19 10.28
N LEU A 56 -15.01 2.25 10.17
CA LEU A 56 -16.22 2.18 11.00
C LEU A 56 -16.01 1.37 12.29
N ALA A 57 -14.83 0.77 12.49
CA ALA A 57 -14.51 -0.10 13.64
C ALA A 57 -15.57 -1.19 13.89
N LEU A 58 -16.05 -1.82 12.80
CA LEU A 58 -17.13 -2.80 12.85
C LEU A 58 -16.65 -4.15 13.42
N SER A 59 -17.47 -4.80 14.23
CA SER A 59 -17.27 -6.21 14.58
C SER A 59 -17.63 -7.14 13.41
N LYS A 60 -17.27 -8.42 13.54
CA LYS A 60 -17.65 -9.45 12.57
C LYS A 60 -19.16 -9.53 12.40
N GLU A 61 -19.89 -9.50 13.50
CA GLU A 61 -21.36 -9.56 13.56
C GLU A 61 -21.99 -8.34 12.89
N GLU A 62 -21.42 -7.16 13.07
CA GLU A 62 -21.90 -5.93 12.42
C GLU A 62 -21.68 -5.94 10.90
N VAL A 63 -20.57 -6.53 10.44
CA VAL A 63 -20.33 -6.74 9.00
C VAL A 63 -21.35 -7.74 8.45
N ASP A 64 -21.58 -8.86 9.13
CA ASP A 64 -22.57 -9.85 8.74
C ASP A 64 -23.98 -9.26 8.63
N VAL A 65 -24.42 -8.49 9.62
CA VAL A 65 -25.72 -7.80 9.59
C VAL A 65 -25.84 -6.85 8.40
N ARG A 66 -24.76 -6.14 8.04
CA ARG A 66 -24.77 -5.23 6.89
C ARG A 66 -24.85 -5.97 5.57
N ILE A 67 -24.14 -7.10 5.41
CA ILE A 67 -24.23 -7.97 4.22
C ILE A 67 -25.66 -8.50 4.08
N LYS A 68 -26.24 -9.05 5.15
CA LYS A 68 -27.62 -9.54 5.17
C LYS A 68 -28.64 -8.46 4.78
N LYS A 69 -28.51 -7.28 5.36
CA LYS A 69 -29.43 -6.16 5.09
C LYS A 69 -29.37 -5.70 3.63
N PHE A 70 -28.18 -5.61 3.05
CA PHE A 70 -28.01 -5.19 1.65
C PHE A 70 -28.39 -6.30 0.68
N ASN A 71 -28.18 -7.56 1.07
CA ASN A 71 -28.46 -8.76 0.30
C ASN A 71 -27.80 -8.73 -1.10
N PRO A 72 -26.47 -8.65 -1.18
CA PRO A 72 -25.75 -8.53 -2.44
C PRO A 72 -25.73 -9.86 -3.20
N LYS A 73 -25.71 -9.80 -4.53
CA LYS A 73 -25.44 -10.96 -5.38
C LYS A 73 -23.94 -11.28 -5.40
N ILE A 74 -23.10 -10.24 -5.35
CA ILE A 74 -21.64 -10.33 -5.39
C ILE A 74 -21.07 -9.54 -4.22
N VAL A 75 -20.04 -10.11 -3.58
CA VAL A 75 -19.18 -9.40 -2.60
C VAL A 75 -17.76 -9.37 -3.14
N GLY A 76 -17.27 -8.16 -3.47
CA GLY A 76 -15.90 -7.89 -3.89
C GLY A 76 -15.04 -7.50 -2.68
N ILE A 77 -13.89 -8.14 -2.51
CA ILE A 77 -13.02 -7.97 -1.35
C ILE A 77 -11.60 -7.64 -1.83
N THR A 78 -11.02 -6.58 -1.29
CA THR A 78 -9.62 -6.22 -1.60
C THR A 78 -8.67 -6.83 -0.58
N ALA A 79 -7.54 -7.38 -1.06
CA ALA A 79 -6.52 -7.97 -0.20
C ALA A 79 -5.10 -7.58 -0.62
N MET A 80 -4.28 -7.26 0.39
CA MET A 80 -2.82 -7.30 0.32
C MET A 80 -2.33 -8.57 1.01
N THR A 81 -1.10 -9.01 0.76
CA THR A 81 -0.58 -10.24 1.38
C THR A 81 -0.69 -10.23 2.91
N PRO A 82 -0.37 -9.15 3.63
CA PRO A 82 -0.57 -9.12 5.07
C PRO A 82 -2.04 -9.15 5.54
N THR A 83 -3.00 -8.83 4.69
CA THR A 83 -4.42 -8.70 5.05
C THR A 83 -5.30 -9.83 4.50
N ILE A 84 -4.69 -10.82 3.84
CA ILE A 84 -5.45 -11.87 3.14
C ILE A 84 -6.33 -12.70 4.08
N LEU A 85 -5.88 -12.99 5.30
CA LEU A 85 -6.67 -13.78 6.25
C LEU A 85 -7.95 -13.04 6.66
N GLY A 86 -7.88 -11.70 6.82
CA GLY A 86 -9.07 -10.88 7.03
C GLY A 86 -10.01 -10.90 5.82
N ALA A 87 -9.47 -10.82 4.62
CA ALA A 87 -10.26 -10.94 3.40
C ALA A 87 -10.96 -12.31 3.30
N PHE A 88 -10.32 -13.39 3.73
CA PHE A 88 -10.92 -14.72 3.79
C PHE A 88 -12.07 -14.80 4.80
N GLU A 89 -11.97 -14.16 5.96
CA GLU A 89 -13.10 -14.08 6.91
C GLU A 89 -14.28 -13.32 6.30
N ALA A 90 -14.02 -12.23 5.58
CA ALA A 90 -15.09 -11.52 4.86
C ALA A 90 -15.71 -12.37 3.74
N ALA A 91 -14.91 -13.16 3.02
CA ALA A 91 -15.40 -14.07 2.00
C ALA A 91 -16.29 -15.19 2.60
N LYS A 92 -15.89 -15.78 3.74
CA LYS A 92 -16.72 -16.76 4.48
C LYS A 92 -18.06 -16.16 4.86
N LEU A 93 -18.09 -14.95 5.44
CA LEU A 93 -19.33 -14.25 5.77
C LEU A 93 -20.21 -14.03 4.54
N ALA A 94 -19.61 -13.63 3.42
CA ALA A 94 -20.34 -13.44 2.16
C ALA A 94 -20.98 -14.75 1.67
N LYS A 95 -20.25 -15.88 1.71
CA LYS A 95 -20.75 -17.20 1.33
C LYS A 95 -21.88 -17.68 2.24
N GLU A 96 -21.75 -17.50 3.55
CA GLU A 96 -22.79 -17.82 4.54
C GLU A 96 -24.10 -17.04 4.28
N ASN A 97 -24.00 -15.89 3.64
CA ASN A 97 -25.12 -15.06 3.20
C ASN A 97 -25.57 -15.32 1.75
N GLY A 98 -25.05 -16.36 1.10
CA GLY A 98 -25.46 -16.78 -0.25
C GLY A 98 -24.94 -15.91 -1.39
N ALA A 99 -23.98 -15.01 -1.14
CA ALA A 99 -23.35 -14.17 -2.15
C ALA A 99 -22.20 -14.91 -2.87
N LEU A 100 -21.96 -14.57 -4.13
CA LEU A 100 -20.73 -14.92 -4.84
C LEU A 100 -19.58 -14.01 -4.36
N THR A 101 -18.39 -14.57 -4.22
CA THR A 101 -17.22 -13.86 -3.70
C THR A 101 -16.19 -13.62 -4.79
N VAL A 102 -15.65 -12.40 -4.81
CA VAL A 102 -14.57 -11.99 -5.72
C VAL A 102 -13.44 -11.39 -4.88
N ILE A 103 -12.25 -11.97 -4.94
CA ILE A 103 -11.05 -11.38 -4.31
C ILE A 103 -10.23 -10.67 -5.38
N GLY A 104 -9.83 -9.43 -5.09
CA GLY A 104 -8.93 -8.63 -5.90
C GLY A 104 -7.79 -8.01 -5.08
N GLY A 105 -6.97 -7.19 -5.73
CA GLY A 105 -5.84 -6.50 -5.12
C GLY A 105 -4.51 -7.23 -5.29
N VAL A 106 -3.47 -6.69 -4.64
CA VAL A 106 -2.09 -7.13 -4.83
C VAL A 106 -1.88 -8.61 -4.51
N HIS A 107 -2.49 -9.10 -3.42
CA HIS A 107 -2.33 -10.51 -3.03
C HIS A 107 -2.87 -11.46 -4.10
N MET A 108 -4.06 -11.20 -4.61
CA MET A 108 -4.67 -12.01 -5.68
C MET A 108 -3.83 -12.01 -6.95
N SER A 109 -3.15 -10.90 -7.25
CA SER A 109 -2.26 -10.78 -8.40
C SER A 109 -0.95 -11.57 -8.24
N ILE A 110 -0.56 -11.90 -7.00
CA ILE A 110 0.68 -12.62 -6.70
C ILE A 110 0.44 -14.12 -6.50
N LEU A 111 -0.60 -14.47 -5.73
CA LEU A 111 -0.91 -15.84 -5.29
C LEU A 111 -2.35 -16.23 -5.68
N PRO A 112 -2.68 -16.19 -6.98
CA PRO A 112 -4.04 -16.49 -7.44
C PRO A 112 -4.45 -17.94 -7.20
N LEU A 113 -3.53 -18.89 -7.34
CA LEU A 113 -3.79 -20.32 -7.19
C LEU A 113 -4.17 -20.65 -5.75
N GLU A 114 -3.36 -20.22 -4.79
CA GLU A 114 -3.57 -20.46 -3.36
C GLU A 114 -4.84 -19.76 -2.86
N THR A 115 -5.11 -18.56 -3.39
CA THR A 115 -6.31 -17.81 -3.04
C THR A 115 -7.58 -18.51 -3.53
N LEU A 116 -7.58 -19.02 -4.77
CA LEU A 116 -8.72 -19.72 -5.34
C LEU A 116 -8.86 -21.17 -4.85
N GLN A 117 -7.89 -21.75 -4.18
CA GLN A 117 -8.07 -23.06 -3.54
C GLN A 117 -9.03 -22.99 -2.35
N GLN A 118 -9.29 -21.82 -1.80
CA GLN A 118 -10.25 -21.65 -0.72
C GLN A 118 -11.69 -21.86 -1.24
N ASP A 119 -12.46 -22.72 -0.59
CA ASP A 119 -13.84 -23.07 -1.02
C ASP A 119 -14.82 -21.90 -0.96
N PHE A 120 -14.53 -20.93 -0.09
CA PHE A 120 -15.33 -19.71 0.07
C PHE A 120 -14.92 -18.59 -0.91
N VAL A 121 -13.99 -18.83 -1.84
CA VAL A 121 -13.62 -17.89 -2.91
C VAL A 121 -14.11 -18.45 -4.24
N ASP A 122 -15.08 -17.78 -4.86
CA ASP A 122 -15.60 -18.21 -6.17
C ASP A 122 -14.74 -17.71 -7.31
N PHE A 123 -14.32 -16.43 -7.24
CA PHE A 123 -13.66 -15.71 -8.32
C PHE A 123 -12.50 -14.87 -7.82
N GLY A 124 -11.59 -14.54 -8.73
CA GLY A 124 -10.51 -13.60 -8.50
C GLY A 124 -10.26 -12.70 -9.70
N ILE A 125 -9.68 -11.52 -9.46
CA ILE A 125 -9.22 -10.61 -10.51
C ILE A 125 -7.77 -10.23 -10.24
N VAL A 126 -6.91 -10.42 -11.24
CA VAL A 126 -5.48 -10.08 -11.20
C VAL A 126 -5.23 -8.76 -11.93
N GLY A 127 -4.40 -7.88 -11.35
CA GLY A 127 -4.17 -6.54 -11.90
C GLY A 127 -5.23 -5.52 -11.51
N GLU A 128 -5.62 -4.67 -12.45
CA GLU A 128 -6.65 -3.63 -12.26
C GLU A 128 -8.03 -4.21 -12.57
N ALA A 129 -9.01 -3.97 -11.71
CA ALA A 129 -10.27 -4.70 -11.73
C ALA A 129 -11.48 -3.86 -12.19
N GLU A 130 -11.30 -2.56 -12.51
CA GLU A 130 -12.42 -1.66 -12.79
C GLU A 130 -13.24 -2.10 -14.02
N GLU A 131 -12.59 -2.61 -15.06
CA GLU A 131 -13.27 -3.10 -16.27
C GLU A 131 -13.73 -4.56 -16.07
N SER A 132 -12.83 -5.45 -15.64
CA SER A 132 -13.11 -6.88 -15.50
C SER A 132 -14.21 -7.19 -14.48
N LEU A 133 -14.32 -6.40 -13.39
CA LEU A 133 -15.40 -6.58 -12.42
C LEU A 133 -16.76 -6.16 -12.99
N VAL A 134 -16.80 -5.09 -13.80
CA VAL A 134 -18.02 -4.66 -14.50
C VAL A 134 -18.44 -5.72 -15.50
N GLU A 135 -17.52 -6.24 -16.31
CA GLU A 135 -17.80 -7.32 -17.27
C GLU A 135 -18.35 -8.58 -16.59
N LEU A 136 -17.74 -9.00 -15.46
CA LEU A 136 -18.23 -10.12 -14.66
C LEU A 136 -19.66 -9.89 -14.16
N CYS A 137 -19.94 -8.71 -13.61
CA CYS A 137 -21.25 -8.38 -13.09
C CYS A 137 -22.31 -8.38 -14.20
N ASN A 138 -22.00 -7.81 -15.38
CA ASN A 138 -22.88 -7.81 -16.54
C ASN A 138 -23.14 -9.24 -17.06
N ALA A 139 -22.09 -10.07 -17.19
CA ALA A 139 -22.22 -11.45 -17.65
C ALA A 139 -23.11 -12.27 -16.71
N LEU A 140 -22.92 -12.14 -15.38
CA LEU A 140 -23.75 -12.84 -14.39
C LEU A 140 -25.19 -12.34 -14.35
N GLU A 141 -25.44 -11.04 -14.58
CA GLU A 141 -26.80 -10.47 -14.64
C GLU A 141 -27.56 -10.94 -15.87
N ASN A 142 -26.86 -11.03 -17.01
CA ASN A 142 -27.43 -11.44 -18.30
C ASN A 142 -27.40 -12.95 -18.52
N ASN A 143 -26.86 -13.75 -17.60
CA ASN A 143 -26.60 -15.19 -17.76
C ASN A 143 -25.69 -15.49 -18.97
N GLU A 144 -24.72 -14.67 -19.23
CA GLU A 144 -23.70 -14.80 -20.26
C GLU A 144 -22.44 -15.51 -19.73
N SER A 145 -21.57 -15.99 -20.63
CA SER A 145 -20.30 -16.58 -20.24
C SER A 145 -19.30 -15.53 -19.79
N TYR A 146 -18.62 -15.77 -18.68
CA TYR A 146 -17.54 -14.97 -18.13
C TYR A 146 -16.13 -15.49 -18.45
N GLU A 147 -16.03 -16.60 -19.20
CA GLU A 147 -14.76 -17.30 -19.42
C GLU A 147 -13.75 -16.50 -20.27
N ASN A 148 -14.24 -15.55 -21.08
CA ASN A 148 -13.42 -14.69 -21.93
C ASN A 148 -13.03 -13.36 -21.29
N ILE A 149 -13.44 -13.11 -20.04
CA ILE A 149 -13.09 -11.88 -19.33
C ILE A 149 -11.60 -11.95 -19.00
N LYS A 150 -10.88 -10.94 -19.44
CA LYS A 150 -9.45 -10.83 -19.16
C LYS A 150 -9.22 -10.57 -17.67
N ALA A 151 -8.00 -10.89 -17.20
CA ALA A 151 -7.63 -10.77 -15.79
C ALA A 151 -8.49 -11.57 -14.80
N PHE A 152 -9.47 -12.30 -15.28
CA PHE A 152 -10.43 -13.04 -14.46
C PHE A 152 -9.92 -14.44 -14.12
N CYS A 153 -10.10 -14.84 -12.87
CA CYS A 153 -9.67 -16.13 -12.34
C CYS A 153 -10.86 -16.87 -11.75
N TYR A 154 -11.01 -18.16 -12.07
CA TYR A 154 -12.16 -18.97 -11.67
C TYR A 154 -11.83 -20.47 -11.62
N LYS A 155 -12.73 -21.26 -11.03
CA LYS A 155 -12.65 -22.73 -10.99
C LYS A 155 -13.51 -23.33 -12.10
N LYS A 156 -12.96 -24.27 -12.87
CA LYS A 156 -13.68 -25.03 -13.91
C LYS A 156 -13.18 -26.46 -13.94
N ASP A 157 -14.08 -27.42 -13.84
CA ASP A 157 -13.80 -28.86 -13.92
C ASP A 157 -12.64 -29.29 -12.99
N GLY A 158 -12.65 -28.81 -11.75
CA GLY A 158 -11.62 -29.10 -10.74
C GLY A 158 -10.26 -28.43 -11.00
N ARG A 159 -10.17 -27.53 -11.98
CA ARG A 159 -8.95 -26.76 -12.28
C ARG A 159 -9.17 -25.27 -12.01
N ILE A 160 -8.09 -24.59 -11.64
CA ILE A 160 -8.08 -23.13 -11.51
C ILE A 160 -7.58 -22.53 -12.82
N VAL A 161 -8.39 -21.65 -13.39
CA VAL A 161 -8.02 -20.83 -14.56
C VAL A 161 -7.57 -19.48 -14.06
N VAL A 162 -6.39 -19.03 -14.46
CA VAL A 162 -5.83 -17.73 -14.10
C VAL A 162 -5.72 -16.86 -15.33
N GLY A 163 -6.42 -15.72 -15.33
CA GLY A 163 -6.39 -14.74 -16.41
C GLY A 163 -5.06 -13.98 -16.48
N GLN A 164 -4.82 -13.31 -17.60
CA GLN A 164 -3.65 -12.44 -17.76
C GLN A 164 -3.97 -11.06 -17.16
N PRO A 165 -3.10 -10.49 -16.30
CA PRO A 165 -3.34 -9.18 -15.73
C PRO A 165 -3.59 -8.11 -16.78
N GLU A 166 -4.66 -7.35 -16.62
CA GLU A 166 -4.97 -6.19 -17.47
C GLU A 166 -4.72 -4.87 -16.74
N PHE A 167 -4.56 -3.83 -17.53
CA PHE A 167 -4.24 -2.49 -17.05
C PHE A 167 -4.95 -1.46 -17.90
N ILE A 168 -5.63 -0.57 -17.25
CA ILE A 168 -6.32 0.55 -17.87
C ILE A 168 -5.27 1.49 -18.46
N ASN A 169 -5.20 1.56 -19.79
CA ASN A 169 -4.24 2.41 -20.49
C ASN A 169 -4.55 3.89 -20.30
N ASP A 170 -5.81 4.26 -20.44
CA ASP A 170 -6.32 5.62 -20.23
C ASP A 170 -6.99 5.71 -18.85
N VAL A 171 -6.20 6.09 -17.83
CA VAL A 171 -6.71 6.25 -16.45
C VAL A 171 -7.66 7.44 -16.30
N ASP A 172 -7.76 8.31 -17.31
CA ASP A 172 -8.75 9.38 -17.37
C ASP A 172 -10.14 8.89 -17.81
N SER A 173 -10.25 7.70 -18.40
CA SER A 173 -11.54 7.07 -18.74
C SER A 173 -12.33 6.66 -17.49
N LEU A 174 -11.64 6.48 -16.36
CA LEU A 174 -12.26 6.12 -15.09
C LEU A 174 -13.12 7.27 -14.55
N PRO A 175 -14.30 6.95 -14.01
CA PRO A 175 -15.10 7.94 -13.30
C PRO A 175 -14.40 8.41 -12.02
N MET A 176 -14.86 9.56 -11.49
CA MET A 176 -14.44 10.02 -10.16
C MET A 176 -14.75 8.94 -9.11
N PRO A 177 -13.85 8.66 -8.16
CA PRO A 177 -14.13 7.68 -7.11
C PRO A 177 -15.44 7.94 -6.38
N ALA A 178 -16.16 6.90 -6.00
CA ALA A 178 -17.44 6.99 -5.31
C ALA A 178 -17.26 7.41 -3.83
N PHE A 179 -16.75 8.61 -3.60
CA PHE A 179 -16.55 9.15 -2.24
C PHE A 179 -17.84 9.23 -1.42
N HIS A 180 -18.99 9.36 -2.09
CA HIS A 180 -20.31 9.39 -1.46
C HIS A 180 -20.71 8.07 -0.77
N LEU A 181 -20.05 6.95 -1.12
CA LEU A 181 -20.24 5.65 -0.47
C LEU A 181 -19.28 5.41 0.71
N LEU A 182 -18.40 6.36 0.98
CA LEU A 182 -17.38 6.25 2.03
C LEU A 182 -17.72 7.13 3.25
N PRO A 183 -17.39 6.69 4.48
CA PRO A 183 -17.56 7.49 5.68
C PRO A 183 -16.44 8.55 5.79
N MET A 184 -16.52 9.59 4.94
CA MET A 184 -15.43 10.56 4.72
C MET A 184 -15.00 11.28 6.02
N GLU A 185 -15.90 11.43 6.99
CA GLU A 185 -15.62 12.04 8.29
C GLU A 185 -14.79 11.15 9.24
N LYS A 186 -14.63 9.86 8.92
CA LYS A 186 -13.84 8.91 9.73
C LYS A 186 -12.37 8.87 9.32
N TYR A 187 -12.04 9.39 8.15
CA TYR A 187 -10.67 9.30 7.64
C TYR A 187 -9.78 10.38 8.23
N SER A 188 -8.59 9.96 8.64
CA SER A 188 -7.60 10.83 9.26
C SER A 188 -6.19 10.38 8.93
N SER A 189 -5.22 11.30 9.04
CA SER A 189 -3.80 11.04 8.91
C SER A 189 -3.06 11.53 10.16
N ILE A 190 -2.01 10.81 10.58
CA ILE A 190 -1.22 11.18 11.76
C ILE A 190 -0.57 12.56 11.60
N ILE A 191 -0.13 12.86 10.39
CA ILE A 191 0.67 14.06 10.09
C ILE A 191 -0.10 15.14 9.34
N GLY A 192 -1.36 14.85 9.00
CA GLY A 192 -2.22 15.72 8.20
C GLY A 192 -3.24 16.51 9.00
N LEU A 193 -3.91 17.42 8.31
CA LEU A 193 -5.09 18.11 8.81
C LEU A 193 -6.35 17.25 8.60
N HIS A 194 -7.26 17.31 9.56
CA HIS A 194 -8.57 16.66 9.43
C HIS A 194 -9.65 17.69 9.02
N PRO A 195 -10.59 17.36 8.12
CA PRO A 195 -10.74 16.12 7.34
C PRO A 195 -9.68 15.96 6.23
N THR A 196 -9.29 14.72 5.96
CA THR A 196 -8.31 14.36 4.93
C THR A 196 -8.84 13.24 4.03
N SER A 197 -8.34 13.17 2.81
CA SER A 197 -8.59 12.05 1.90
C SER A 197 -7.33 11.69 1.13
N THR A 198 -7.37 10.52 0.49
CA THR A 198 -6.39 10.15 -0.53
C THR A 198 -6.90 10.50 -1.92
N MET A 199 -5.97 10.75 -2.83
CA MET A 199 -6.21 10.89 -4.27
C MET A 199 -5.11 10.15 -5.03
N MET A 200 -5.39 9.81 -6.28
CA MET A 200 -4.44 9.15 -7.17
C MET A 200 -4.36 9.90 -8.49
N GLY A 201 -3.21 10.50 -8.76
CA GLY A 201 -2.90 11.21 -9.99
C GLY A 201 -2.23 10.32 -11.04
N SER A 202 -1.66 9.19 -10.60
CA SER A 202 -0.92 8.28 -11.48
C SER A 202 -0.96 6.84 -10.99
N ARG A 203 -0.68 5.90 -11.88
CA ARG A 203 -0.51 4.48 -11.59
C ARG A 203 0.79 3.97 -12.18
N GLY A 204 1.47 3.12 -11.41
CA GLY A 204 2.72 2.48 -11.80
C GLY A 204 3.96 3.30 -11.49
N CYS A 205 5.10 2.61 -11.52
CA CYS A 205 6.41 3.20 -11.26
C CYS A 205 7.46 2.42 -12.05
N PRO A 206 8.28 3.07 -12.89
CA PRO A 206 9.24 2.37 -13.76
C PRO A 206 10.49 1.87 -13.02
N TYR A 207 10.68 2.23 -11.76
CA TYR A 207 11.86 1.83 -10.99
C TYR A 207 11.74 0.40 -10.44
N LEU A 208 12.88 -0.30 -10.34
CA LEU A 208 12.97 -1.72 -10.00
C LEU A 208 13.60 -1.95 -8.61
N CYS A 209 13.21 -1.14 -7.62
CA CYS A 209 13.74 -1.28 -6.26
C CYS A 209 13.54 -2.71 -5.72
N GLY A 210 14.60 -3.35 -5.19
CA GLY A 210 14.65 -4.76 -4.83
C GLY A 210 13.70 -5.20 -3.71
N PHE A 211 13.18 -4.28 -2.93
CA PHE A 211 12.20 -4.54 -1.87
C PHE A 211 10.74 -4.29 -2.29
N CYS A 212 10.53 -3.74 -3.51
CA CYS A 212 9.23 -3.31 -3.97
C CYS A 212 8.60 -4.38 -4.85
N TYR A 213 7.34 -4.72 -4.53
CA TYR A 213 6.56 -5.56 -5.43
C TYR A 213 6.21 -4.79 -6.71
N LYS A 214 6.36 -5.46 -7.84
CA LYS A 214 6.00 -4.94 -9.16
C LYS A 214 5.40 -6.04 -10.02
N THR A 215 4.20 -5.81 -10.51
CA THR A 215 3.71 -6.56 -11.66
C THR A 215 4.38 -6.04 -12.94
N PRO A 216 4.41 -6.81 -14.03
CA PRO A 216 4.93 -6.33 -15.31
C PRO A 216 4.32 -5.00 -15.78
N SER A 217 3.13 -4.72 -15.40
CA SER A 217 2.31 -3.58 -15.79
C SER A 217 2.43 -2.39 -14.87
N ASP A 218 2.81 -2.61 -13.60
CA ASP A 218 3.16 -1.50 -12.70
C ASP A 218 4.38 -0.73 -13.21
N LYS A 219 5.14 -1.29 -14.15
CA LYS A 219 6.26 -0.63 -14.79
C LYS A 219 5.85 0.47 -15.77
N LYS A 220 4.63 0.38 -16.34
CA LYS A 220 4.10 1.43 -17.23
C LYS A 220 3.50 2.55 -16.39
N TYR A 221 4.17 3.68 -16.38
CA TYR A 221 3.67 4.88 -15.71
C TYR A 221 2.54 5.52 -16.54
N ARG A 222 1.37 5.72 -15.93
CA ARG A 222 0.16 6.30 -16.54
C ARG A 222 -0.37 7.41 -15.63
N THR A 223 -0.75 8.54 -16.19
CA THR A 223 -1.23 9.71 -15.44
C THR A 223 -2.66 10.05 -15.81
N ARG A 224 -3.39 10.57 -14.84
CA ARG A 224 -4.62 11.32 -15.06
C ARG A 224 -4.27 12.74 -15.48
N SER A 225 -5.16 13.40 -16.23
CA SER A 225 -5.02 14.82 -16.52
C SER A 225 -5.06 15.66 -15.24
N VAL A 226 -4.25 16.70 -15.19
CA VAL A 226 -4.18 17.55 -13.98
C VAL A 226 -5.49 18.31 -13.77
N GLU A 227 -6.22 18.58 -14.84
CA GLU A 227 -7.53 19.21 -14.83
C GLU A 227 -8.54 18.35 -14.04
N LYS A 228 -8.63 17.05 -14.33
CA LYS A 228 -9.52 16.12 -13.60
C LYS A 228 -9.10 15.94 -12.14
N ILE A 229 -7.81 15.98 -11.85
CA ILE A 229 -7.33 15.93 -10.46
C ILE A 229 -7.77 17.19 -9.70
N VAL A 230 -7.69 18.36 -10.33
CA VAL A 230 -8.11 19.60 -9.67
C VAL A 230 -9.65 19.68 -9.56
N ASP A 231 -10.41 19.15 -10.54
CA ASP A 231 -11.87 18.99 -10.42
C ASP A 231 -12.24 18.13 -9.20
N GLU A 232 -11.52 17.02 -8.99
CA GLU A 232 -11.72 16.14 -7.83
C GLU A 232 -11.33 16.82 -6.51
N MET A 233 -10.26 17.63 -6.49
CA MET A 233 -9.90 18.47 -5.33
C MET A 233 -11.04 19.43 -4.97
N GLU A 234 -11.57 20.16 -5.96
CA GLU A 234 -12.67 21.11 -5.77
C GLU A 234 -13.94 20.41 -5.27
N TYR A 235 -14.25 19.23 -5.83
CA TYR A 235 -15.36 18.40 -5.39
C TYR A 235 -15.20 18.00 -3.91
N LEU A 236 -14.04 17.50 -3.52
CA LEU A 236 -13.77 17.05 -2.15
C LEU A 236 -13.79 18.20 -1.15
N ILE A 237 -13.27 19.37 -1.52
CA ILE A 237 -13.35 20.58 -0.69
C ILE A 237 -14.80 20.99 -0.49
N LYS A 238 -15.56 21.08 -1.59
CA LYS A 238 -16.94 21.57 -1.55
C LYS A 238 -17.89 20.64 -0.81
N ASN A 239 -17.79 19.32 -1.06
CA ASN A 239 -18.77 18.36 -0.56
C ASN A 239 -18.39 17.71 0.78
N HIS A 240 -17.08 17.65 1.10
CA HIS A 240 -16.59 16.99 2.31
C HIS A 240 -15.74 17.91 3.21
N GLY A 241 -15.59 19.19 2.85
CA GLY A 241 -14.85 20.16 3.66
C GLY A 241 -13.37 19.81 3.85
N LEU A 242 -12.77 19.10 2.89
CA LEU A 242 -11.39 18.63 3.00
C LEU A 242 -10.40 19.77 3.22
N LYS A 243 -9.46 19.55 4.13
CA LYS A 243 -8.37 20.48 4.45
C LYS A 243 -7.02 20.02 3.92
N GLU A 244 -6.88 18.72 3.70
CA GLU A 244 -5.64 18.13 3.19
C GLU A 244 -5.90 16.92 2.32
N ILE A 245 -5.08 16.76 1.27
CA ILE A 245 -5.09 15.63 0.35
C ILE A 245 -3.74 14.93 0.43
N MET A 246 -3.77 13.61 0.52
CA MET A 246 -2.61 12.75 0.41
C MET A 246 -2.64 12.03 -0.94
N PHE A 247 -1.71 12.37 -1.84
CA PHE A 247 -1.51 11.58 -3.04
C PHE A 247 -1.01 10.18 -2.68
N TYR A 248 -1.67 9.16 -3.22
CA TYR A 248 -1.36 7.75 -3.01
C TYR A 248 -0.72 7.12 -4.24
N ASP A 249 0.00 7.94 -4.98
CA ASP A 249 0.76 7.54 -6.16
C ASP A 249 2.00 6.73 -5.75
N ASP A 250 2.46 5.84 -6.62
CA ASP A 250 3.78 5.20 -6.45
C ASP A 250 4.92 6.21 -6.67
N LEU A 251 4.68 7.20 -7.52
CA LEU A 251 5.65 8.19 -7.96
C LEU A 251 4.94 9.41 -8.53
N MET A 252 5.47 10.61 -8.28
CA MET A 252 5.03 11.84 -8.95
C MET A 252 6.20 12.45 -9.75
N PRO A 253 6.30 12.24 -11.08
CA PRO A 253 7.38 12.80 -11.90
C PRO A 253 7.39 14.32 -11.92
N GLN A 254 8.57 14.89 -12.14
CA GLN A 254 8.79 16.34 -12.14
C GLN A 254 7.82 17.11 -13.06
N LYS A 255 7.63 16.63 -14.32
CA LYS A 255 6.74 17.28 -15.29
C LYS A 255 5.29 17.29 -14.79
N TYR A 256 4.83 16.19 -14.19
CA TYR A 256 3.48 16.09 -13.66
C TYR A 256 3.27 16.96 -12.42
N ALA A 257 4.21 16.92 -11.47
CA ALA A 257 4.19 17.77 -10.28
C ALA A 257 4.16 19.26 -10.63
N LYS A 258 4.90 19.67 -11.69
CA LYS A 258 4.90 21.04 -12.21
C LYS A 258 3.52 21.40 -12.75
N ALA A 259 2.99 20.64 -13.70
CA ALA A 259 1.68 20.89 -14.33
C ALA A 259 0.54 20.94 -13.31
N LEU A 260 0.52 19.99 -12.36
CA LEU A 260 -0.45 19.96 -11.27
C LEU A 260 -0.37 21.23 -10.40
N SER A 261 0.85 21.65 -10.05
CA SER A 261 1.05 22.84 -9.23
C SER A 261 0.59 24.12 -9.97
N GLU A 262 0.87 24.21 -11.27
CA GLU A 262 0.44 25.32 -12.12
C GLU A 262 -1.10 25.39 -12.23
N GLU A 263 -1.78 24.24 -12.40
CA GLU A 263 -3.25 24.19 -12.50
C GLU A 263 -3.92 24.52 -11.15
N ILE A 264 -3.41 24.04 -10.02
CA ILE A 264 -3.88 24.41 -8.68
C ILE A 264 -3.78 25.92 -8.45
N ILE A 265 -2.66 26.53 -8.85
CA ILE A 265 -2.44 27.98 -8.72
C ILE A 265 -3.37 28.75 -9.65
N LYS A 266 -3.50 28.35 -10.91
CA LYS A 266 -4.36 28.96 -11.93
C LYS A 266 -5.82 29.00 -11.49
N ARG A 267 -6.34 27.90 -10.92
CA ARG A 267 -7.70 27.80 -10.38
C ARG A 267 -7.86 28.40 -8.98
N ASN A 268 -6.74 28.83 -8.35
CA ASN A 268 -6.72 29.38 -7.00
C ASN A 268 -7.31 28.42 -5.93
N VAL A 269 -7.12 27.10 -6.12
CA VAL A 269 -7.58 26.09 -5.18
C VAL A 269 -6.77 26.18 -3.88
N LYS A 270 -7.46 26.29 -2.74
CA LYS A 270 -6.84 26.44 -1.42
C LYS A 270 -6.94 25.13 -0.65
N ILE A 271 -5.94 24.28 -0.82
CA ILE A 271 -5.85 22.98 -0.16
C ILE A 271 -4.39 22.68 0.22
N ARG A 272 -4.19 22.03 1.35
CA ARG A 272 -2.89 21.42 1.66
C ARG A 272 -2.82 20.06 0.96
N TRP A 273 -1.63 19.71 0.48
CA TRP A 273 -1.43 18.39 -0.09
C TRP A 273 -0.04 17.85 0.19
N GLN A 274 0.07 16.55 0.13
CA GLN A 274 1.32 15.81 0.31
C GLN A 274 1.43 14.70 -0.74
N THR A 275 2.66 14.34 -1.12
CA THR A 275 2.91 13.35 -2.16
C THR A 275 4.15 12.52 -1.87
N PRO A 276 4.17 11.21 -2.28
CA PRO A 276 5.41 10.45 -2.35
C PRO A 276 6.29 11.03 -3.45
N GLN A 277 7.60 10.99 -3.22
CA GLN A 277 8.55 11.57 -4.17
C GLN A 277 9.90 10.84 -4.12
N ARG A 278 10.63 10.87 -5.23
CA ARG A 278 12.04 10.47 -5.27
C ARG A 278 12.91 11.73 -5.23
N VAL A 279 14.02 11.65 -4.53
CA VAL A 279 14.94 12.79 -4.37
C VAL A 279 15.52 13.29 -5.70
N ASN A 280 15.67 12.40 -6.69
CA ASN A 280 16.16 12.74 -8.03
C ASN A 280 15.09 13.37 -8.96
N LEU A 281 13.86 13.53 -8.49
CA LEU A 281 12.76 14.11 -9.27
C LEU A 281 12.32 15.48 -8.75
N VAL A 282 13.14 16.13 -7.93
CA VAL A 282 12.89 17.48 -7.43
C VAL A 282 14.08 18.39 -7.71
N ASN A 283 13.80 19.68 -7.83
CA ASN A 283 14.79 20.74 -7.89
C ASN A 283 14.26 21.99 -7.15
N PRO A 284 15.10 23.00 -6.85
CA PRO A 284 14.67 24.16 -6.07
C PRO A 284 13.49 24.93 -6.67
N GLU A 285 13.42 25.05 -8.00
CA GLU A 285 12.37 25.78 -8.72
C GLU A 285 11.03 25.05 -8.58
N LEU A 286 11.02 23.72 -8.83
CA LEU A 286 9.83 22.89 -8.65
C LEU A 286 9.34 22.93 -7.20
N LEU A 287 10.23 22.80 -6.23
CA LEU A 287 9.88 22.82 -4.82
C LEU A 287 9.21 24.14 -4.41
N LYS A 288 9.72 25.29 -4.88
CA LYS A 288 9.07 26.60 -4.67
C LYS A 288 7.68 26.67 -5.29
N LEU A 289 7.53 26.13 -6.50
CA LEU A 289 6.24 26.08 -7.19
C LEU A 289 5.23 25.20 -6.44
N MET A 290 5.64 23.99 -6.04
CA MET A 290 4.82 23.07 -5.25
C MET A 290 4.41 23.70 -3.90
N ALA A 291 5.33 24.36 -3.20
CA ALA A 291 5.02 25.07 -1.96
C ALA A 291 3.96 26.17 -2.16
N LYS A 292 4.07 26.95 -3.27
CA LYS A 292 3.08 27.96 -3.66
C LYS A 292 1.71 27.34 -3.97
N ALA A 293 1.70 26.15 -4.57
CA ALA A 293 0.49 25.38 -4.88
C ALA A 293 -0.13 24.69 -3.64
N GLY A 294 0.46 24.80 -2.45
CA GLY A 294 -0.08 24.21 -1.22
C GLY A 294 0.53 22.88 -0.80
N CYS A 295 1.57 22.39 -1.48
CA CYS A 295 2.34 21.24 -1.01
C CYS A 295 2.97 21.55 0.35
N ARG A 296 2.77 20.68 1.33
CA ARG A 296 3.28 20.86 2.70
C ARG A 296 4.13 19.73 3.18
N VAL A 297 4.02 18.54 2.61
CA VAL A 297 4.86 17.40 2.98
C VAL A 297 5.30 16.64 1.72
N LEU A 298 6.59 16.39 1.59
CA LEU A 298 7.16 15.45 0.64
C LEU A 298 7.59 14.18 1.37
N ARG A 299 7.13 13.03 0.88
CA ARG A 299 7.42 11.72 1.44
C ARG A 299 8.49 11.04 0.59
N PHE A 300 9.75 11.12 1.03
CA PHE A 300 10.90 10.57 0.31
C PHE A 300 11.23 9.14 0.75
N GLY A 301 11.24 8.20 -0.20
CA GLY A 301 11.87 6.91 0.01
C GLY A 301 13.39 7.06 -0.11
N VAL A 302 14.11 7.06 1.01
CA VAL A 302 15.59 7.09 1.06
C VAL A 302 16.13 5.67 1.11
N GLU A 303 15.57 4.85 1.96
CA GLU A 303 15.75 3.42 2.20
C GLU A 303 17.06 3.06 2.92
N GLN A 304 18.22 3.45 2.41
CA GLN A 304 19.53 3.05 2.91
C GLN A 304 20.47 4.25 3.09
N GLY A 305 21.38 4.17 4.04
CA GLY A 305 22.40 5.19 4.28
C GLY A 305 23.81 4.81 3.82
N ASP A 306 24.00 3.58 3.39
CA ASP A 306 25.26 3.09 2.86
C ASP A 306 25.18 3.00 1.34
N PRO A 307 26.17 3.53 0.58
CA PRO A 307 26.16 3.53 -0.88
C PRO A 307 26.09 2.15 -1.52
N ASP A 308 26.79 1.16 -0.95
CA ASP A 308 26.82 -0.19 -1.49
C ASP A 308 25.48 -0.88 -1.26
N GLN A 309 24.85 -0.69 -0.10
CA GLN A 309 23.50 -1.15 0.17
C GLN A 309 22.46 -0.42 -0.69
N MET A 310 22.62 0.87 -0.95
CA MET A 310 21.76 1.62 -1.86
C MET A 310 21.80 1.06 -3.29
N ALA A 311 22.98 0.68 -3.75
CA ALA A 311 23.17 0.02 -5.05
C ALA A 311 22.55 -1.38 -5.03
N PHE A 312 22.77 -2.16 -3.96
CA PHE A 312 22.27 -3.52 -3.80
C PHE A 312 20.73 -3.59 -3.79
N VAL A 313 20.04 -2.64 -3.17
CA VAL A 313 18.57 -2.55 -3.21
C VAL A 313 18.04 -1.92 -4.51
N GLU A 314 18.90 -1.68 -5.50
CA GLU A 314 18.55 -1.07 -6.79
C GLU A 314 17.81 0.27 -6.71
N LYS A 315 17.99 0.99 -5.61
CA LYS A 315 17.40 2.33 -5.47
C LYS A 315 18.08 3.36 -6.37
N ARG A 316 19.40 3.18 -6.64
CA ARG A 316 20.19 3.98 -7.58
C ARG A 316 20.03 5.48 -7.34
N ILE A 317 20.28 5.92 -6.11
CA ILE A 317 20.23 7.33 -5.69
C ILE A 317 21.57 7.68 -5.07
N ASP A 318 22.12 8.82 -5.48
CA ASP A 318 23.33 9.39 -4.92
C ASP A 318 23.06 10.06 -3.54
N MET A 319 23.98 9.91 -2.59
CA MET A 319 23.82 10.43 -1.22
C MET A 319 23.84 11.96 -1.16
N ASP A 320 24.61 12.63 -2.02
CA ASP A 320 24.64 14.08 -2.06
C ASP A 320 23.33 14.64 -2.63
N LEU A 321 22.73 13.91 -3.56
CA LEU A 321 21.40 14.22 -4.08
C LEU A 321 20.32 14.06 -3.01
N VAL A 322 20.42 13.02 -2.16
CA VAL A 322 19.53 12.88 -0.99
C VAL A 322 19.65 14.12 -0.10
N LYS A 323 20.87 14.48 0.32
CA LYS A 323 21.13 15.63 1.19
C LYS A 323 20.64 16.94 0.59
N SER A 324 20.86 17.15 -0.72
CA SER A 324 20.41 18.36 -1.40
C SER A 324 18.88 18.46 -1.47
N ALA A 325 18.17 17.38 -1.80
CA ALA A 325 16.72 17.37 -1.89
C ALA A 325 16.04 17.74 -0.55
N PHE A 326 16.52 17.19 0.57
CA PHE A 326 16.01 17.54 1.91
C PHE A 326 16.30 18.99 2.30
N ARG A 327 17.51 19.46 2.04
CA ARG A 327 17.89 20.85 2.27
C ARG A 327 17.03 21.82 1.45
N ASP A 328 16.79 21.52 0.19
CA ASP A 328 16.06 22.40 -0.72
C ASP A 328 14.55 22.37 -0.45
N ALA A 329 13.99 21.22 -0.05
CA ALA A 329 12.61 21.14 0.45
C ALA A 329 12.41 22.01 1.70
N LYS A 330 13.35 21.96 2.67
CA LYS A 330 13.34 22.81 3.87
C LYS A 330 13.40 24.29 3.53
N LYS A 331 14.26 24.70 2.55
CA LYS A 331 14.33 26.08 2.06
C LYS A 331 13.05 26.54 1.38
N ALA A 332 12.33 25.63 0.70
CA ALA A 332 11.04 25.90 0.10
C ALA A 332 9.87 25.96 1.12
N GLY A 333 10.12 25.65 2.39
CA GLY A 333 9.09 25.62 3.43
C GLY A 333 8.19 24.37 3.37
N ILE A 334 8.69 23.29 2.75
CA ILE A 334 8.00 21.99 2.67
C ILE A 334 8.62 21.05 3.71
N ASP A 335 7.78 20.51 4.58
CA ASP A 335 8.17 19.46 5.52
C ASP A 335 8.54 18.18 4.77
N THR A 336 9.44 17.39 5.32
CA THR A 336 9.86 16.13 4.72
C THR A 336 9.55 14.94 5.63
N PHE A 337 9.13 13.86 5.02
CA PHE A 337 9.02 12.55 5.63
C PHE A 337 10.02 11.62 4.94
N ALA A 338 10.88 10.96 5.70
CA ALA A 338 11.87 10.03 5.17
C ALA A 338 11.52 8.59 5.56
N TYR A 339 11.56 7.67 4.59
CA TYR A 339 11.41 6.24 4.80
C TYR A 339 12.77 5.56 4.73
N PHE A 340 13.02 4.65 5.67
CA PHE A 340 14.22 3.83 5.74
C PHE A 340 13.87 2.38 6.02
N ILE A 341 14.65 1.47 5.44
CA ILE A 341 14.56 0.02 5.67
C ILE A 341 15.83 -0.40 6.39
N ILE A 342 15.70 -1.14 7.48
CA ILE A 342 16.80 -1.69 8.27
C ILE A 342 16.69 -3.22 8.29
N GLY A 343 17.82 -3.92 8.20
CA GLY A 343 17.86 -5.37 8.22
C GLY A 343 17.61 -6.00 6.85
N TYR A 344 17.98 -5.32 5.77
CA TYR A 344 18.01 -5.91 4.45
C TYR A 344 19.10 -6.99 4.36
N VAL A 345 18.96 -7.94 3.44
CA VAL A 345 19.98 -8.98 3.22
C VAL A 345 21.37 -8.36 3.07
N ASN A 346 22.38 -8.98 3.68
CA ASN A 346 23.79 -8.53 3.70
C ASN A 346 24.07 -7.23 4.47
N GLU A 347 23.10 -6.63 5.15
CA GLU A 347 23.41 -5.51 6.04
C GLU A 347 24.27 -5.95 7.23
N THR A 348 25.13 -5.03 7.66
CA THR A 348 25.98 -5.15 8.83
C THR A 348 25.64 -4.06 9.85
N GLU A 349 26.14 -4.16 11.05
CA GLU A 349 26.01 -3.08 12.05
C GLU A 349 26.53 -1.73 11.53
N LYS A 350 27.60 -1.76 10.72
CA LYS A 350 28.17 -0.55 10.11
C LYS A 350 27.20 0.07 9.10
N THR A 351 26.55 -0.70 8.23
CA THR A 351 25.64 -0.18 7.21
C THR A 351 24.32 0.28 7.84
N MET A 352 23.79 -0.45 8.83
CA MET A 352 22.62 -0.02 9.61
C MET A 352 22.91 1.27 10.39
N GLN A 353 24.12 1.42 10.95
CA GLN A 353 24.52 2.68 11.61
C GLN A 353 24.61 3.83 10.60
N ALA A 354 25.17 3.60 9.40
CA ALA A 354 25.22 4.61 8.34
C ALA A 354 23.81 5.11 7.95
N THR A 355 22.83 4.22 7.92
CA THR A 355 21.41 4.57 7.67
C THR A 355 20.86 5.49 8.78
N ILE A 356 21.17 5.22 10.05
CA ILE A 356 20.79 6.09 11.18
C ILE A 356 21.50 7.43 11.09
N ASP A 357 22.78 7.46 10.74
CA ASP A 357 23.57 8.68 10.65
C ASP A 357 23.12 9.58 9.50
N LEU A 358 22.81 8.99 8.32
CA LEU A 358 22.19 9.73 7.22
C LEU A 358 20.85 10.33 7.64
N ALA A 359 19.99 9.58 8.31
CA ALA A 359 18.70 10.10 8.80
C ALA A 359 18.87 11.30 9.73
N LYS A 360 19.89 11.28 10.61
CA LYS A 360 20.21 12.41 11.49
C LYS A 360 20.77 13.61 10.71
N GLU A 361 21.58 13.37 9.68
CA GLU A 361 22.21 14.41 8.85
C GLU A 361 21.16 15.15 8.01
N ILE A 362 20.29 14.44 7.30
CA ILE A 362 19.24 15.05 6.47
C ILE A 362 18.10 15.68 7.29
N ASP A 363 17.99 15.32 8.54
CA ASP A 363 17.08 15.88 9.54
C ASP A 363 15.64 16.11 9.07
N PRO A 364 14.94 15.08 8.55
CA PRO A 364 13.55 15.21 8.14
C PRO A 364 12.67 15.58 9.34
N LYS A 365 11.51 16.20 9.07
CA LYS A 365 10.53 16.46 10.15
C LYS A 365 9.97 15.16 10.72
N TYR A 366 9.68 14.21 9.86
CA TYR A 366 9.17 12.89 10.21
C TYR A 366 10.06 11.80 9.61
N VAL A 367 10.20 10.71 10.32
CA VAL A 367 10.96 9.54 9.86
C VAL A 367 10.19 8.26 10.16
N MET A 368 10.31 7.29 9.26
CA MET A 368 9.85 5.93 9.47
C MET A 368 11.01 4.97 9.21
N PHE A 369 11.38 4.20 10.21
CA PHE A 369 12.29 3.07 10.08
C PHE A 369 11.47 1.79 10.11
N THR A 370 11.61 0.97 9.07
CA THR A 370 10.92 -0.31 8.96
C THR A 370 11.93 -1.46 8.92
N LYS A 371 11.55 -2.61 9.47
CA LYS A 371 12.30 -3.85 9.27
C LYS A 371 12.09 -4.35 7.83
N ALA A 372 13.15 -4.85 7.18
CA ALA A 372 13.02 -5.53 5.90
C ALA A 372 12.17 -6.79 6.06
N VAL A 373 11.17 -6.93 5.19
CA VAL A 373 10.29 -8.10 5.14
C VAL A 373 10.26 -8.63 3.70
N PRO A 374 10.69 -9.87 3.46
CA PRO A 374 10.69 -10.48 2.14
C PRO A 374 9.26 -10.83 1.72
N LEU A 375 8.59 -9.88 1.07
CA LEU A 375 7.25 -10.09 0.52
C LEU A 375 7.31 -10.94 -0.76
N PRO A 376 6.27 -11.71 -1.08
CA PRO A 376 6.27 -12.57 -2.25
C PRO A 376 6.47 -11.78 -3.55
N SER A 377 7.10 -12.39 -4.54
CA SER A 377 7.43 -11.80 -5.85
C SER A 377 8.29 -10.53 -5.78
N THR A 378 9.07 -10.34 -4.71
CA THR A 378 10.08 -9.28 -4.64
C THR A 378 11.48 -9.86 -4.81
N PRO A 379 12.44 -9.11 -5.40
CA PRO A 379 13.85 -9.54 -5.40
C PRO A 379 14.40 -9.84 -4.01
N LEU A 380 13.95 -9.11 -2.99
CA LEU A 380 14.31 -9.39 -1.59
C LEU A 380 13.90 -10.80 -1.15
N MET A 381 12.71 -11.27 -1.57
CA MET A 381 12.27 -12.64 -1.27
C MET A 381 13.19 -13.66 -1.94
N THR A 382 13.52 -13.46 -3.23
CA THR A 382 14.46 -14.33 -3.95
C THR A 382 15.82 -14.38 -3.26
N GLN A 383 16.39 -13.23 -2.90
CA GLN A 383 17.67 -13.15 -2.18
C GLN A 383 17.63 -13.83 -0.81
N ALA A 384 16.53 -13.69 -0.06
CA ALA A 384 16.35 -14.34 1.22
C ALA A 384 16.29 -15.88 1.09
N VAL A 385 15.60 -16.37 0.05
CA VAL A 385 15.54 -17.82 -0.26
C VAL A 385 16.90 -18.35 -0.68
N GLU A 386 17.62 -17.67 -1.57
CA GLU A 386 18.97 -18.07 -2.03
C GLU A 386 19.97 -18.17 -0.88
N GLN A 387 19.80 -17.35 0.15
CA GLN A 387 20.64 -17.39 1.36
C GLN A 387 20.09 -18.30 2.47
N ASN A 388 19.06 -19.10 2.19
CA ASN A 388 18.39 -19.96 3.17
C ASN A 388 17.85 -19.22 4.42
N LEU A 389 17.50 -17.96 4.27
CA LEU A 389 16.90 -17.13 5.33
C LEU A 389 15.38 -17.22 5.34
N MET A 390 14.76 -17.76 4.28
CA MET A 390 13.32 -17.91 4.16
C MET A 390 12.92 -19.14 3.35
N ASP A 391 11.84 -19.79 3.76
CA ASP A 391 11.22 -20.88 3.00
C ASP A 391 10.62 -20.32 1.70
N PRO A 392 10.97 -20.86 0.51
CA PRO A 392 10.42 -20.40 -0.77
C PRO A 392 8.89 -20.51 -0.83
N GLN A 393 8.29 -21.46 -0.13
CA GLN A 393 6.84 -21.68 -0.09
C GLN A 393 6.14 -20.95 1.08
N TYR A 394 6.84 -20.09 1.80
CA TYR A 394 6.31 -19.45 3.01
C TYR A 394 4.94 -18.79 2.77
N TRP A 395 4.83 -17.95 1.74
CA TRP A 395 3.62 -17.19 1.48
C TRP A 395 2.50 -18.06 0.89
N SER A 396 2.83 -19.09 0.10
CA SER A 396 1.87 -20.10 -0.36
C SER A 396 1.29 -20.88 0.83
N LYS A 397 2.14 -21.39 1.71
CA LYS A 397 1.73 -22.07 2.95
C LYS A 397 0.86 -21.16 3.83
N PHE A 398 1.27 -19.88 3.98
CA PHE A 398 0.51 -18.89 4.73
C PHE A 398 -0.90 -18.67 4.14
N THR A 399 -1.00 -18.51 2.82
CA THR A 399 -2.28 -18.29 2.12
C THR A 399 -3.18 -19.52 2.20
N LEU A 400 -2.59 -20.72 2.15
CA LEU A 400 -3.31 -21.98 2.30
C LEU A 400 -3.74 -22.30 3.74
N GLY A 401 -3.43 -21.43 4.71
CA GLY A 401 -3.75 -21.65 6.11
C GLY A 401 -2.84 -22.66 6.80
N GLN A 402 -1.75 -23.06 6.17
CA GLN A 402 -0.78 -23.98 6.77
C GLN A 402 0.04 -23.28 7.85
N LYS A 403 0.52 -24.06 8.83
CA LYS A 403 1.34 -23.53 9.91
C LYS A 403 2.70 -23.06 9.38
N VAL A 404 2.96 -21.76 9.46
CA VAL A 404 4.25 -21.15 9.16
C VAL A 404 4.91 -20.58 10.42
N ALA A 405 6.24 -20.62 10.48
CA ALA A 405 6.97 -19.93 11.55
C ALA A 405 6.87 -18.41 11.38
N PRO A 406 7.03 -17.59 12.44
CA PRO A 406 7.21 -16.15 12.29
C PRO A 406 8.37 -15.84 11.34
N ILE A 407 8.26 -14.75 10.57
CA ILE A 407 9.37 -14.30 9.72
C ILE A 407 10.49 -13.78 10.63
N GLU A 408 11.58 -14.51 10.65
CA GLU A 408 12.78 -14.10 11.36
C GLU A 408 13.44 -12.88 10.66
N PRO A 409 14.16 -12.04 11.42
CA PRO A 409 14.95 -10.98 10.82
C PRO A 409 15.97 -11.55 9.83
N LEU A 410 16.09 -10.93 8.64
CA LEU A 410 17.06 -11.36 7.60
C LEU A 410 18.52 -11.17 8.03
N VAL A 411 18.76 -10.26 8.98
CA VAL A 411 20.06 -10.08 9.62
C VAL A 411 19.89 -10.04 11.13
N PRO A 412 20.88 -10.51 11.90
CA PRO A 412 20.82 -10.51 13.37
C PRO A 412 20.50 -9.13 13.93
N ASP A 413 19.69 -9.11 14.99
CA ASP A 413 19.38 -7.91 15.75
C ASP A 413 18.72 -6.75 14.99
N ALA A 414 18.22 -6.94 13.75
CA ALA A 414 17.60 -5.88 12.95
C ALA A 414 16.51 -5.11 13.73
N GLU A 415 15.73 -5.81 14.58
CA GLU A 415 14.71 -5.16 15.41
C GLU A 415 15.31 -4.24 16.48
N LYS A 416 16.44 -4.62 17.08
CA LYS A 416 17.17 -3.77 18.02
C LYS A 416 17.69 -2.53 17.30
N TRP A 417 18.15 -2.68 16.06
CA TRP A 417 18.61 -1.57 15.23
C TRP A 417 17.48 -0.62 14.84
N VAL A 418 16.29 -1.11 14.52
CA VAL A 418 15.11 -0.28 14.31
C VAL A 418 14.75 0.52 15.57
N LYS A 419 14.74 -0.14 16.75
CA LYS A 419 14.52 0.54 18.04
C LYS A 419 15.58 1.62 18.29
N LYS A 420 16.86 1.29 18.05
CA LYS A 420 17.97 2.23 18.16
C LYS A 420 17.78 3.43 17.21
N ALA A 421 17.40 3.19 15.95
CA ALA A 421 17.20 4.23 14.96
C ALA A 421 16.13 5.25 15.40
N TYR A 422 14.97 4.79 15.85
CA TYR A 422 13.92 5.68 16.39
C TYR A 422 14.41 6.46 17.61
N ARG A 423 15.07 5.81 18.55
CA ARG A 423 15.59 6.44 19.75
C ARG A 423 16.67 7.49 19.41
N ASP A 424 17.66 7.11 18.60
CA ASP A 424 18.77 7.97 18.22
C ASP A 424 18.31 9.15 17.35
N PHE A 425 17.23 9.02 16.61
CA PHE A 425 16.65 10.10 15.83
C PHE A 425 15.80 11.06 16.67
N TYR A 426 14.83 10.57 17.44
CA TYR A 426 13.86 11.43 18.12
C TYR A 426 14.31 11.94 19.48
N LEU A 427 15.22 11.24 20.19
CA LEU A 427 15.74 11.69 21.48
C LEU A 427 16.95 12.66 21.36
N ARG A 428 17.26 13.16 20.17
CA ARG A 428 18.27 14.22 20.00
C ARG A 428 17.79 15.52 20.66
N PRO A 429 18.67 16.26 21.37
CA PRO A 429 18.29 17.52 21.99
C PRO A 429 17.64 18.51 21.03
N SER A 430 18.14 18.60 19.78
CA SER A 430 17.56 19.45 18.73
C SER A 430 16.13 19.07 18.36
N LYS A 431 15.80 17.76 18.29
CA LYS A 431 14.44 17.29 18.00
C LYS A 431 13.50 17.51 19.19
N ILE A 432 13.95 17.21 20.40
CA ILE A 432 13.18 17.48 21.62
C ILE A 432 12.83 18.96 21.71
N PHE A 433 13.83 19.84 21.52
CA PHE A 433 13.60 21.28 21.53
C PHE A 433 12.64 21.75 20.43
N SER A 434 12.81 21.24 19.20
CA SER A 434 11.90 21.53 18.08
C SER A 434 10.46 21.08 18.36
N GLN A 435 10.28 19.90 18.99
CA GLN A 435 8.97 19.38 19.40
C GLN A 435 8.33 20.28 20.46
N LEU A 436 9.09 20.70 21.47
CA LEU A 436 8.60 21.59 22.53
C LEU A 436 8.15 22.94 21.97
N LEU A 437 8.91 23.52 21.04
CA LEU A 437 8.52 24.76 20.35
C LEU A 437 7.28 24.61 19.46
N GLY A 438 6.98 23.39 19.02
CA GLY A 438 5.80 23.05 18.22
C GLY A 438 4.50 22.93 19.01
N ILE A 439 4.56 22.84 20.34
CA ILE A 439 3.39 22.70 21.22
C ILE A 439 2.66 24.04 21.31
N LYS A 440 1.44 24.08 20.75
CA LYS A 440 0.59 25.28 20.74
C LYS A 440 -0.72 25.07 21.52
N SER A 441 -1.00 23.83 21.91
CA SER A 441 -2.23 23.45 22.62
C SER A 441 -1.97 22.33 23.64
N LEU A 442 -2.89 22.13 24.57
CA LEU A 442 -2.86 20.99 25.51
C LEU A 442 -2.95 19.65 24.77
N ASP A 443 -3.67 19.61 23.64
CA ASP A 443 -3.74 18.43 22.77
C ASP A 443 -2.38 18.09 22.15
N ASP A 444 -1.62 19.09 21.69
CA ASP A 444 -0.25 18.90 21.17
C ASP A 444 0.68 18.38 22.28
N LEU A 445 0.57 18.91 23.48
CA LEU A 445 1.33 18.43 24.63
C LEU A 445 1.01 16.97 24.94
N THR A 446 -0.26 16.63 25.00
CA THR A 446 -0.73 15.25 25.25
C THR A 446 -0.22 14.28 24.17
N LYS A 447 -0.31 14.67 22.90
CA LYS A 447 0.23 13.90 21.77
C LYS A 447 1.75 13.72 21.88
N SER A 448 2.47 14.77 22.24
CA SER A 448 3.93 14.74 22.39
C SER A 448 4.36 13.84 23.53
N VAL A 449 3.70 13.91 24.69
CA VAL A 449 3.94 13.03 25.84
C VAL A 449 3.64 11.57 25.49
N HIS A 450 2.52 11.28 24.83
CA HIS A 450 2.21 9.92 24.39
C HIS A 450 3.22 9.39 23.35
N ALA A 451 3.69 10.24 22.45
CA ALA A 451 4.73 9.86 21.49
C ALA A 451 6.07 9.52 22.22
N LEU A 452 6.44 10.34 23.22
CA LEU A 452 7.64 10.08 24.03
C LEU A 452 7.51 8.77 24.82
N ILE A 453 6.37 8.53 25.49
CA ILE A 453 6.10 7.27 26.20
C ILE A 453 6.12 6.09 25.22
N GLY A 454 5.55 6.26 24.03
CA GLY A 454 5.61 5.26 22.96
C GLY A 454 7.03 4.95 22.52
N LEU A 455 7.91 5.96 22.43
CA LEU A 455 9.33 5.77 22.10
C LEU A 455 10.13 5.07 23.22
N LEU A 456 9.84 5.39 24.47
CA LEU A 456 10.48 4.76 25.62
C LEU A 456 10.04 3.31 25.82
N ASN A 457 8.76 3.04 25.59
CA ASN A 457 8.15 1.71 25.69
C ASN A 457 8.07 1.01 24.32
N PHE A 458 8.95 1.37 23.39
CA PHE A 458 8.93 0.86 22.04
C PHE A 458 9.08 -0.66 22.01
N LYS A 459 8.00 -1.36 21.72
CA LYS A 459 8.01 -2.79 21.39
C LYS A 459 7.69 -2.94 19.92
N MET A 460 8.57 -3.57 19.16
CA MET A 460 8.18 -4.14 17.86
C MET A 460 7.13 -5.19 18.15
N ASN A 461 6.12 -5.27 17.30
CA ASN A 461 5.06 -6.25 17.48
C ASN A 461 5.63 -7.65 17.20
N GLU A 462 6.23 -8.26 18.22
CA GLU A 462 6.77 -9.63 18.16
C GLU A 462 5.67 -10.66 17.88
N ASN A 463 4.40 -10.27 18.11
CA ASN A 463 3.27 -11.18 18.18
C ASN A 463 2.35 -11.12 16.96
N ALA A 464 2.58 -10.27 15.95
CA ALA A 464 1.66 -10.17 14.81
C ALA A 464 1.48 -11.51 14.09
N PHE A 465 2.56 -12.27 13.90
CA PHE A 465 2.47 -13.65 13.40
C PHE A 465 2.19 -14.71 14.47
N THR A 466 2.37 -14.41 15.74
CA THR A 466 2.08 -15.33 16.86
C THR A 466 0.59 -15.31 17.24
N VAL A 467 -0.08 -14.18 17.06
CA VAL A 467 -1.53 -14.04 17.29
C VAL A 467 -2.33 -14.77 16.20
N ILE A 468 -1.83 -14.78 14.94
CA ILE A 468 -2.35 -15.69 13.89
C ILE A 468 -2.39 -17.12 14.37
N LYS A 469 -1.32 -17.58 15.07
CA LYS A 469 -1.26 -18.92 15.65
C LYS A 469 -2.44 -19.24 16.56
N LYS A 470 -2.91 -18.29 17.37
CA LYS A 470 -3.86 -18.60 18.44
C LYS A 470 -5.31 -18.60 17.97
N SER A 471 -5.72 -17.64 17.16
CA SER A 471 -7.11 -17.54 16.74
C SER A 471 -7.47 -18.43 15.55
N TYR A 472 -6.58 -18.58 14.59
CA TYR A 472 -6.80 -19.40 13.40
C TYR A 472 -6.66 -20.88 13.70
N TYR A 473 -5.61 -21.31 14.41
CA TYR A 473 -5.35 -22.72 14.74
C TYR A 473 -6.19 -23.27 15.90
N GLU A 474 -6.70 -22.44 16.82
CA GLU A 474 -7.67 -22.92 17.83
C GLU A 474 -9.02 -23.25 17.22
N ARG A 475 -9.38 -22.65 16.05
CA ARG A 475 -10.61 -22.98 15.31
C ARG A 475 -10.47 -24.21 14.42
N GLU A 476 -9.26 -24.54 13.91
CA GLU A 476 -9.04 -25.69 13.02
C GLU A 476 -8.84 -27.02 13.74
N LYS A 477 -8.81 -27.09 15.05
CA LYS A 477 -8.82 -28.37 15.77
C LYS A 477 -10.09 -29.20 15.55
N GLN A 478 -11.01 -28.72 14.72
CA GLN A 478 -12.29 -29.38 14.39
C GLN A 478 -12.40 -29.98 12.98
N GLY A 479 -11.35 -30.13 12.23
CA GLY A 479 -11.38 -30.91 10.98
C GLY A 479 -10.50 -30.39 9.85
N ALA A 480 -9.26 -30.84 9.77
CA ALA A 480 -8.46 -30.73 8.56
C ALA A 480 -8.02 -32.13 8.11
N GLU A 481 -8.53 -32.59 6.98
CA GLU A 481 -7.97 -33.69 6.22
C GLU A 481 -6.84 -33.17 5.32
N GLU A 482 -5.77 -33.96 5.18
CA GLU A 482 -4.60 -33.68 4.36
C GLU A 482 -4.98 -33.57 2.86
N PHE A 483 -4.46 -32.51 2.18
CA PHE A 483 -4.63 -32.32 0.75
C PHE A 483 -3.55 -33.10 -0.02
N PRO A 484 -3.93 -34.06 -0.90
CA PRO A 484 -2.99 -34.70 -1.80
C PRO A 484 -2.85 -33.93 -3.13
N ASN A 485 -1.60 -33.86 -3.62
CA ASN A 485 -1.18 -33.45 -4.97
C ASN A 485 -1.04 -31.93 -5.26
N TYR A 486 -0.05 -31.31 -4.66
CA TYR A 486 0.48 -30.02 -5.10
C TYR A 486 1.59 -30.23 -6.15
N VAL A 487 1.45 -29.65 -7.34
CA VAL A 487 2.51 -29.50 -8.35
C VAL A 487 2.81 -28.02 -8.45
N ASP A 488 4.06 -27.63 -8.16
CA ASP A 488 4.52 -26.24 -8.13
C ASP A 488 4.66 -25.65 -9.54
N PRO A 489 3.78 -24.70 -9.96
CA PRO A 489 3.86 -24.06 -11.28
C PRO A 489 4.74 -22.80 -11.29
N LEU A 490 5.30 -22.37 -10.15
CA LEU A 490 6.03 -21.09 -10.06
C LEU A 490 7.45 -21.15 -10.62
N VAL A 491 8.02 -22.33 -10.80
CA VAL A 491 9.39 -22.51 -11.34
C VAL A 491 9.47 -22.13 -12.82
N GLU A 492 8.46 -22.43 -13.63
CA GLU A 492 8.49 -22.15 -15.09
C GLU A 492 8.20 -20.70 -15.48
N ILE A 493 7.48 -19.95 -14.65
CA ILE A 493 7.05 -18.58 -14.97
C ILE A 493 8.15 -17.57 -14.65
N ASN A 494 8.99 -17.83 -13.65
CA ASN A 494 10.01 -16.86 -13.19
C ASN A 494 11.24 -16.79 -14.10
N GLU A 495 11.73 -17.88 -14.67
CA GLU A 495 12.95 -17.86 -15.49
C GLU A 495 12.79 -17.17 -16.84
N LYS A 496 11.62 -17.27 -17.49
CA LYS A 496 11.37 -16.65 -18.81
C LYS A 496 11.11 -15.15 -18.78
N ASN A 497 10.70 -14.58 -17.64
CA ASN A 497 10.36 -13.17 -17.53
C ASN A 497 11.52 -12.27 -17.08
N TYR A 498 12.52 -12.81 -16.39
CA TYR A 498 13.66 -12.01 -15.90
C TYR A 498 14.65 -11.58 -17.00
N SER A 499 14.86 -12.38 -18.05
CA SER A 499 15.84 -12.09 -19.11
C SER A 499 15.43 -10.96 -20.08
N LYS A 500 14.13 -10.61 -20.16
CA LYS A 500 13.63 -9.55 -21.07
C LYS A 500 13.58 -8.15 -20.43
N MET A 501 13.97 -8.00 -19.17
CA MET A 501 13.75 -6.78 -18.38
C MET A 501 14.85 -5.71 -18.48
N GLY A 502 16.03 -6.04 -19.02
CA GLY A 502 17.19 -5.12 -19.01
C GLY A 502 17.10 -3.92 -19.95
N HIS A 503 16.37 -4.04 -21.06
CA HIS A 503 16.45 -3.04 -22.14
C HIS A 503 15.48 -1.85 -22.06
N GLN A 504 14.47 -1.86 -21.19
CA GLN A 504 13.46 -0.78 -21.15
C GLN A 504 13.78 0.40 -20.21
N LEU A 505 14.76 0.26 -19.33
CA LEU A 505 15.16 1.35 -18.40
C LEU A 505 15.93 2.47 -19.11
N ASP A 506 16.75 2.12 -20.10
CA ASP A 506 17.59 3.09 -20.81
C ASP A 506 16.74 4.09 -21.63
N GLU A 507 15.61 3.66 -22.18
CA GLU A 507 14.72 4.55 -22.93
C GLU A 507 13.93 5.54 -22.04
N PHE A 508 13.61 5.18 -20.81
CA PHE A 508 12.88 6.06 -19.89
C PHE A 508 13.77 7.15 -19.31
N GLU A 509 15.01 6.82 -18.98
CA GLU A 509 15.98 7.81 -18.50
C GLU A 509 16.40 8.80 -19.60
N LEU A 510 16.52 8.35 -20.86
CA LEU A 510 16.83 9.21 -22.00
C LEU A 510 15.68 10.19 -22.33
N LYS A 511 14.41 9.77 -22.20
CA LYS A 511 13.23 10.64 -22.44
C LYS A 511 12.98 11.68 -21.36
N ASN A 512 13.56 11.53 -20.18
CA ASN A 512 13.39 12.48 -19.07
C ASN A 512 14.59 13.44 -18.88
N LYS A 513 15.64 13.30 -19.69
CA LYS A 513 16.80 14.22 -19.72
C LYS A 513 16.66 15.37 -20.73
N ASN A 514 15.61 15.37 -21.56
CA ASN A 514 15.30 16.44 -22.54
C ASN A 514 14.08 17.26 -22.12
#